data_99235c53fa470c2a2e811859b0c956eb
#
_entry.id   99235c53fa470c2a2e811859b0c956eb
#
_cell.length_a   1.000
_cell.length_b   1.000
_cell.length_c   1.000
_cell.angle_alpha   90.00
_cell.angle_beta   90.00
_cell.angle_gamma   90.00
#
_symmetry.space_group_name_H-M   'P 1'
#
loop_
_entity.id
_entity.type
_entity.pdbx_description
1 polymer ?
#
loop_
_entity_poly.entity_id
_entity_poly.type
_entity_poly.pdbx_seq_one_letter_code
_entity_poly.pdbx_strand_id
1 'polypeptide(L)'
;MKIFFVTVVALLVVIGQSCKKTNVSTGGESLSGERKIRFQLYTDKDFSNENSVIKFSIFIRDAHTTLFDSSLAPMQLQDIPDAAHKIVIDKMVLGNNNADLAAGFHYEIQNVGHSGYIDTSRAGNELKVVDFAFH
;
A
#
# COMPACT_ATOMS: atom_id res chain seq x y z
N MET A 1 78.19 37.82 -3.60
CA MET A 1 77.51 36.82 -2.81
C MET A 1 76.00 37.08 -2.93
N LYS A 2 75.34 36.40 -3.88
CA LYS A 2 73.92 36.63 -4.14
C LYS A 2 73.25 35.27 -4.05
N ILE A 3 72.40 35.13 -3.07
CA ILE A 3 71.60 33.92 -2.83
C ILE A 3 70.34 34.03 -3.69
N PHE A 4 70.23 33.16 -4.69
CA PHE A 4 69.03 33.03 -5.45
C PHE A 4 68.05 32.08 -4.74
N PHE A 5 67.01 32.64 -4.22
CA PHE A 5 65.86 31.87 -3.76
C PHE A 5 65.05 31.47 -5.00
N VAL A 6 65.17 30.23 -5.36
CA VAL A 6 64.29 29.62 -6.35
C VAL A 6 63.04 29.12 -5.61
N THR A 7 62.01 29.91 -5.70
CA THR A 7 60.70 29.52 -5.16
C THR A 7 60.06 28.56 -6.19
N VAL A 8 60.15 27.30 -5.91
CA VAL A 8 59.40 26.28 -6.65
C VAL A 8 57.94 26.33 -6.18
N VAL A 9 57.09 27.00 -6.95
CA VAL A 9 55.67 26.92 -6.78
C VAL A 9 55.23 25.59 -7.36
N ALA A 10 55.07 24.60 -6.50
CA ALA A 10 54.44 23.34 -6.86
C ALA A 10 52.95 23.60 -7.07
N LEU A 11 52.58 23.75 -8.32
CA LEU A 11 51.17 23.81 -8.76
C LEU A 11 50.58 22.41 -8.60
N LEU A 12 49.97 22.15 -7.48
CA LEU A 12 49.15 20.95 -7.25
C LEU A 12 47.90 21.05 -8.12
N VAL A 13 47.99 20.53 -9.31
CA VAL A 13 46.81 20.24 -10.16
C VAL A 13 46.10 19.04 -9.53
N VAL A 14 45.14 19.32 -8.68
CA VAL A 14 44.18 18.31 -8.23
C VAL A 14 43.30 17.99 -9.44
N ILE A 15 43.68 16.98 -10.19
CA ILE A 15 42.81 16.37 -11.20
C ILE A 15 41.72 15.67 -10.42
N GLY A 16 40.62 16.38 -10.22
CA GLY A 16 39.36 15.77 -9.78
C GLY A 16 38.94 14.74 -10.82
N GLN A 17 39.31 13.50 -10.59
CA GLN A 17 38.68 12.38 -11.29
C GLN A 17 37.26 12.29 -10.80
N SER A 18 36.38 12.99 -11.50
CA SER A 18 34.95 12.73 -11.48
C SER A 18 34.77 11.30 -11.97
N CYS A 19 34.78 10.34 -11.05
CA CYS A 19 34.24 9.02 -11.31
C CYS A 19 32.75 9.22 -11.66
N LYS A 20 32.46 9.41 -12.94
CA LYS A 20 31.16 9.08 -13.48
C LYS A 20 30.96 7.59 -13.21
N LYS A 21 30.25 7.29 -12.12
CA LYS A 21 29.62 5.99 -11.93
C LYS A 21 28.69 5.80 -13.12
N THR A 22 29.21 5.17 -14.14
CA THR A 22 28.38 4.60 -15.21
C THR A 22 27.60 3.49 -14.50
N ASN A 23 26.40 3.80 -14.08
CA ASN A 23 25.44 2.79 -13.70
C ASN A 23 25.14 2.04 -14.99
N VAL A 24 25.85 0.96 -15.20
CA VAL A 24 25.45 -0.08 -16.14
C VAL A 24 24.18 -0.66 -15.49
N SER A 25 23.05 -0.15 -15.92
CA SER A 25 21.74 -0.73 -15.65
C SER A 25 21.69 -2.06 -16.40
N THR A 26 22.21 -3.10 -15.76
CA THR A 26 21.97 -4.47 -16.18
C THR A 26 20.54 -4.79 -15.73
N GLY A 27 19.67 -5.00 -16.69
CA GLY A 27 18.26 -5.18 -16.63
C GLY A 27 17.74 -5.93 -15.39
N GLY A 28 16.80 -5.33 -14.78
CA GLY A 28 16.03 -5.78 -13.66
C GLY A 28 15.59 -4.58 -12.85
N GLU A 29 14.85 -3.64 -13.44
CA GLU A 29 14.10 -2.66 -12.66
C GLU A 29 13.10 -3.44 -11.81
N SER A 30 13.55 -3.81 -10.62
CA SER A 30 12.65 -4.08 -9.52
C SER A 30 11.93 -2.76 -9.25
N LEU A 31 10.78 -2.58 -9.85
CA LEU A 31 9.86 -1.52 -9.51
C LEU A 31 9.34 -1.83 -8.09
N SER A 32 10.17 -1.55 -7.10
CA SER A 32 9.77 -1.53 -5.70
C SER A 32 8.94 -0.26 -5.48
N GLY A 33 7.73 -0.25 -6.00
CA GLY A 33 6.78 0.81 -5.79
C GLY A 33 5.94 0.52 -4.55
N GLU A 34 5.63 1.56 -3.82
CA GLU A 34 4.60 1.50 -2.79
C GLU A 34 3.24 1.53 -3.47
N ARG A 35 2.36 0.61 -3.08
CA ARG A 35 0.98 0.58 -3.53
C ARG A 35 0.06 0.87 -2.36
N LYS A 36 -0.78 1.87 -2.49
CA LYS A 36 -1.78 2.22 -1.50
C LYS A 36 -3.10 1.53 -1.84
N ILE A 37 -3.66 0.80 -0.87
CA ILE A 37 -5.00 0.24 -0.96
C ILE A 37 -5.87 0.93 0.08
N ARG A 38 -6.94 1.56 -0.39
CA ARG A 38 -7.93 2.22 0.45
C ARG A 38 -9.19 1.39 0.50
N PHE A 39 -9.53 0.90 1.68
CA PHE A 39 -10.78 0.21 1.95
C PHE A 39 -11.83 1.21 2.39
N GLN A 40 -13.02 1.12 1.81
CA GLN A 40 -14.20 1.91 2.20
C GLN A 40 -15.35 0.95 2.48
N LEU A 41 -15.92 1.05 3.68
CA LEU A 41 -17.06 0.25 4.12
C LEU A 41 -18.22 1.16 4.52
N TYR A 42 -19.39 0.89 3.98
CA TYR A 42 -20.62 1.58 4.31
C TYR A 42 -21.83 0.70 3.95
N THR A 43 -23.03 1.15 4.28
CA THR A 43 -24.27 0.54 3.81
C THR A 43 -25.16 1.55 3.09
N ASP A 44 -25.91 1.06 2.11
CA ASP A 44 -27.01 1.77 1.45
C ASP A 44 -28.37 1.25 1.89
N LYS A 45 -28.41 0.32 2.86
CA LYS A 45 -29.61 -0.27 3.45
C LYS A 45 -29.92 0.29 4.81
N ASP A 46 -31.18 0.27 5.16
CA ASP A 46 -31.64 0.61 6.50
C ASP A 46 -31.60 -0.64 7.39
N PHE A 47 -30.63 -0.65 8.30
CA PHE A 47 -30.47 -1.69 9.33
C PHE A 47 -30.83 -1.18 10.72
N SER A 48 -31.59 -0.09 10.86
CA SER A 48 -31.88 0.56 12.15
C SER A 48 -32.52 -0.34 13.19
N ASN A 49 -33.13 -1.46 12.79
CA ASN A 49 -33.75 -2.44 13.69
C ASN A 49 -32.97 -3.76 13.81
N GLU A 50 -31.73 -3.81 13.26
CA GLU A 50 -30.95 -5.04 13.22
C GLU A 50 -29.81 -5.00 14.24
N ASN A 51 -30.00 -5.74 15.33
CA ASN A 51 -29.03 -5.82 16.45
C ASN A 51 -27.99 -6.95 16.29
N SER A 52 -28.05 -7.73 15.19
CA SER A 52 -27.11 -8.81 14.95
C SER A 52 -25.68 -8.28 14.89
N VAL A 53 -24.76 -8.98 15.54
CA VAL A 53 -23.35 -8.60 15.53
C VAL A 53 -22.70 -9.05 14.24
N ILE A 54 -21.95 -8.15 13.61
CA ILE A 54 -21.14 -8.41 12.45
C ILE A 54 -19.67 -8.14 12.76
N LYS A 55 -18.80 -9.01 12.25
CA LYS A 55 -17.34 -8.84 12.24
C LYS A 55 -16.88 -8.69 10.83
N PHE A 56 -16.14 -7.61 10.54
CA PHE A 56 -15.42 -7.45 9.29
C PHE A 56 -13.94 -7.72 9.48
N SER A 57 -13.29 -8.29 8.47
CA SER A 57 -11.85 -8.26 8.31
C SER A 57 -11.50 -7.81 6.89
N ILE A 58 -10.39 -7.11 6.76
CA ILE A 58 -9.84 -6.66 5.49
C ILE A 58 -8.60 -7.49 5.18
N PHE A 59 -8.41 -7.81 3.91
CA PHE A 59 -7.25 -8.57 3.47
C PHE A 59 -6.66 -8.02 2.17
N ILE A 60 -5.37 -8.28 1.99
CA ILE A 60 -4.63 -8.08 0.76
C ILE A 60 -3.81 -9.34 0.52
N ARG A 61 -3.89 -9.91 -0.67
CA ARG A 61 -3.12 -11.10 -1.04
C ARG A 61 -2.65 -11.01 -2.50
N ASP A 62 -1.55 -11.63 -2.78
CA ASP A 62 -1.13 -11.98 -4.14
C ASP A 62 -1.59 -13.40 -4.51
N ALA A 63 -1.08 -13.96 -5.61
CA ALA A 63 -1.45 -15.30 -6.05
C ALA A 63 -1.02 -16.41 -5.08
N HIS A 64 -0.07 -16.16 -4.18
CA HIS A 64 0.60 -17.17 -3.37
C HIS A 64 0.50 -16.93 -1.87
N THR A 65 0.43 -15.66 -1.44
CA THR A 65 0.53 -15.27 -0.03
C THR A 65 -0.48 -14.21 0.37
N THR A 66 -0.86 -14.24 1.65
CA THR A 66 -1.57 -13.14 2.29
C THR A 66 -0.53 -12.10 2.75
N LEU A 67 -0.61 -10.90 2.18
CA LEU A 67 0.28 -9.79 2.49
C LEU A 67 -0.21 -9.00 3.71
N PHE A 68 -1.52 -8.97 3.90
CA PHE A 68 -2.15 -8.27 5.00
C PHE A 68 -3.50 -8.91 5.33
N ASP A 69 -3.79 -9.07 6.60
CA ASP A 69 -5.09 -9.46 7.15
C ASP A 69 -5.30 -8.78 8.49
N SER A 70 -6.46 -8.20 8.71
CA SER A 70 -6.80 -7.52 9.97
C SER A 70 -8.29 -7.48 10.20
N SER A 71 -8.72 -7.84 11.40
CA SER A 71 -10.11 -7.71 11.80
C SER A 71 -10.41 -6.32 12.33
N LEU A 72 -11.61 -5.82 11.99
CA LEU A 72 -12.19 -4.63 12.59
C LEU A 72 -12.84 -4.98 13.93
N ALA A 73 -13.09 -3.97 14.74
CA ALA A 73 -13.89 -4.18 15.94
C ALA A 73 -15.29 -4.69 15.55
N PRO A 74 -15.83 -5.69 16.25
CA PRO A 74 -17.21 -6.11 16.03
C PRO A 74 -18.18 -4.95 16.24
N MET A 75 -19.20 -4.88 15.40
CA MET A 75 -20.26 -3.86 15.49
C MET A 75 -21.63 -4.48 15.29
N GLN A 76 -22.69 -3.78 15.60
CA GLN A 76 -24.03 -4.19 15.23
C GLN A 76 -24.33 -3.78 13.79
N LEU A 77 -25.22 -4.49 13.10
CA LEU A 77 -25.61 -4.14 11.73
C LEU A 77 -26.13 -2.71 11.63
N GLN A 78 -26.91 -2.27 12.63
CA GLN A 78 -27.42 -0.90 12.70
C GLN A 78 -26.34 0.18 12.83
N ASP A 79 -25.12 -0.19 13.25
CA ASP A 79 -24.00 0.73 13.46
C ASP A 79 -23.09 0.83 12.21
N ILE A 80 -23.39 0.07 11.14
CA ILE A 80 -22.67 0.21 9.89
C ILE A 80 -22.96 1.61 9.33
N PRO A 81 -21.93 2.44 9.07
CA PRO A 81 -22.16 3.81 8.62
C PRO A 81 -22.75 3.86 7.20
N ASP A 82 -23.42 4.95 6.92
CA ASP A 82 -23.92 5.27 5.57
C ASP A 82 -22.81 5.73 4.63
N ALA A 83 -23.17 6.00 3.37
CA ALA A 83 -22.24 6.44 2.34
C ALA A 83 -21.59 7.82 2.62
N ALA A 84 -22.19 8.66 3.49
CA ALA A 84 -21.63 9.95 3.88
C ALA A 84 -20.56 9.83 4.97
N HIS A 85 -20.60 8.73 5.76
CA HIS A 85 -19.76 8.52 6.94
C HIS A 85 -18.91 7.25 6.85
N LYS A 86 -18.52 6.81 5.67
CA LYS A 86 -17.78 5.57 5.41
C LYS A 86 -16.64 5.32 6.40
N ILE A 87 -16.48 4.08 6.82
CA ILE A 87 -15.22 3.63 7.44
C ILE A 87 -14.16 3.59 6.34
N VAL A 88 -13.06 4.34 6.53
CA VAL A 88 -11.95 4.42 5.56
C VAL A 88 -10.68 3.92 6.22
N ILE A 89 -10.03 2.92 5.59
CA ILE A 89 -8.77 2.33 6.08
C ILE A 89 -7.78 2.32 4.94
N ASP A 90 -6.63 2.98 5.13
CA ASP A 90 -5.54 3.01 4.16
C ASP A 90 -4.45 2.01 4.57
N LYS A 91 -3.98 1.21 3.61
CA LYS A 91 -2.85 0.30 3.76
C LYS A 91 -1.83 0.51 2.66
N MET A 92 -0.56 0.59 3.08
CA MET A 92 0.57 0.58 2.15
C MET A 92 1.08 -0.84 2.00
N VAL A 93 1.24 -1.29 0.77
CA VAL A 93 1.86 -2.57 0.44
C VAL A 93 3.20 -2.28 -0.21
N LEU A 94 4.26 -2.70 0.48
CA LEU A 94 5.63 -2.62 -0.03
C LEU A 94 5.90 -3.83 -0.92
N GLY A 95 6.56 -3.63 -2.03
CA GLY A 95 7.06 -4.73 -2.84
C GLY A 95 6.69 -4.64 -4.31
N ASN A 96 6.55 -5.79 -4.94
CA ASN A 96 6.45 -5.94 -6.37
C ASN A 96 5.18 -5.29 -6.97
N ASN A 97 5.35 -4.14 -7.63
CA ASN A 97 4.27 -3.50 -8.38
C ASN A 97 3.85 -4.28 -9.64
N ASN A 98 4.56 -5.36 -9.99
CA ASN A 98 4.33 -6.13 -11.21
C ASN A 98 3.30 -7.25 -11.03
N ALA A 99 2.74 -7.44 -9.84
CA ALA A 99 1.72 -8.44 -9.57
C ALA A 99 0.35 -7.81 -9.34
N ASP A 100 -0.69 -8.48 -9.82
CA ASP A 100 -2.05 -8.18 -9.42
C ASP A 100 -2.26 -8.60 -7.97
N LEU A 101 -2.96 -7.76 -7.20
CA LEU A 101 -3.33 -8.05 -5.83
C LEU A 101 -4.85 -8.17 -5.71
N ALA A 102 -5.31 -9.19 -5.00
CA ALA A 102 -6.67 -9.26 -4.53
C ALA A 102 -6.77 -8.55 -3.18
N ALA A 103 -7.73 -7.65 -3.05
CA ALA A 103 -8.01 -6.95 -1.80
C ALA A 103 -9.52 -6.92 -1.55
N GLY A 104 -9.94 -7.01 -0.30
CA GLY A 104 -11.36 -7.06 -0.02
C GLY A 104 -11.70 -7.18 1.44
N PHE A 105 -12.94 -7.56 1.65
CA PHE A 105 -13.55 -7.77 2.97
C PHE A 105 -13.99 -9.21 3.10
N HIS A 106 -13.75 -9.79 4.28
CA HIS A 106 -14.52 -10.92 4.79
C HIS A 106 -15.42 -10.40 5.90
N TYR A 107 -16.59 -11.00 6.04
CA TYR A 107 -17.46 -10.70 7.16
C TYR A 107 -18.20 -11.95 7.64
N GLU A 108 -18.52 -11.93 8.93
CA GLU A 108 -19.29 -12.94 9.62
C GLU A 108 -20.40 -12.24 10.39
N ILE A 109 -21.64 -12.65 10.13
CA ILE A 109 -22.82 -12.22 10.88
C ILE A 109 -23.16 -13.33 11.87
N GLN A 110 -23.24 -12.98 13.13
CA GLN A 110 -23.51 -13.91 14.20
C GLN A 110 -24.80 -14.71 13.95
N ASN A 111 -24.71 -16.06 14.00
CA ASN A 111 -25.78 -17.01 13.75
C ASN A 111 -26.36 -17.03 12.33
N VAL A 112 -25.77 -16.31 11.39
CA VAL A 112 -26.20 -16.27 9.99
C VAL A 112 -25.18 -16.94 9.06
N GLY A 113 -23.90 -16.57 9.18
CA GLY A 113 -22.84 -17.13 8.37
C GLY A 113 -21.79 -16.10 8.00
N HIS A 114 -20.92 -16.52 7.07
CA HIS A 114 -19.81 -15.70 6.56
C HIS A 114 -19.93 -15.49 5.07
N SER A 115 -19.40 -14.37 4.60
CA SER A 115 -19.29 -14.04 3.18
C SER A 115 -18.13 -13.06 2.95
N GLY A 116 -17.97 -12.57 1.73
CA GLY A 116 -16.90 -11.64 1.42
C GLY A 116 -17.11 -10.89 0.12
N TYR A 117 -16.32 -9.83 -0.02
CA TYR A 117 -16.20 -9.01 -1.21
C TYR A 117 -14.74 -8.93 -1.62
N ILE A 118 -14.44 -9.15 -2.89
CA ILE A 118 -13.08 -9.16 -3.43
C ILE A 118 -13.03 -8.24 -4.64
N ASP A 119 -12.00 -7.41 -4.68
CA ASP A 119 -11.66 -6.57 -5.81
C ASP A 119 -10.18 -6.76 -6.19
N THR A 120 -9.80 -6.36 -7.39
CA THR A 120 -8.45 -6.53 -7.91
C THR A 120 -7.73 -5.19 -8.07
N SER A 121 -6.57 -5.07 -7.44
CA SER A 121 -5.60 -4.00 -7.73
C SER A 121 -4.63 -4.51 -8.79
N ARG A 122 -4.73 -3.96 -9.99
CA ARG A 122 -3.87 -4.37 -11.09
C ARG A 122 -2.43 -3.92 -10.88
N ALA A 123 -1.52 -4.66 -11.48
CA ALA A 123 -0.11 -4.30 -11.52
C ALA A 123 0.07 -2.85 -12.04
N GLY A 124 0.99 -2.12 -11.44
CA GLY A 124 1.28 -0.72 -11.80
C GLY A 124 0.34 0.34 -11.21
N ASN A 125 -0.74 -0.05 -10.53
CA ASN A 125 -1.62 0.90 -9.87
C ASN A 125 -0.99 1.38 -8.55
N GLU A 126 -0.79 2.69 -8.41
CA GLU A 126 -0.29 3.30 -7.17
C GLU A 126 -1.38 3.39 -6.09
N LEU A 127 -2.63 3.57 -6.50
CA LEU A 127 -3.79 3.64 -5.61
C LEU A 127 -4.90 2.73 -6.12
N LYS A 128 -5.43 1.89 -5.24
CA LYS A 128 -6.67 1.13 -5.43
C LYS A 128 -7.65 1.50 -4.34
N VAL A 129 -8.89 1.83 -4.72
CA VAL A 129 -10.00 1.97 -3.80
C VAL A 129 -10.84 0.71 -3.87
N VAL A 130 -11.01 0.03 -2.75
CA VAL A 130 -11.92 -1.10 -2.54
C VAL A 130 -13.17 -0.54 -1.86
N ASP A 131 -14.19 -0.24 -2.65
CA ASP A 131 -15.43 0.40 -2.20
C ASP A 131 -16.50 -0.66 -2.00
N PHE A 132 -16.85 -0.95 -0.75
CA PHE A 132 -17.78 -2.01 -0.39
C PHE A 132 -19.02 -1.44 0.28
N ALA A 133 -20.14 -1.47 -0.45
CA ALA A 133 -21.47 -1.23 0.08
C ALA A 133 -22.05 -2.54 0.62
N PHE A 134 -22.26 -2.63 1.91
CA PHE A 134 -22.87 -3.78 2.56
C PHE A 134 -24.41 -3.72 2.39
N HIS A 135 -25.04 -4.82 1.95
CA HIS A 135 -26.50 -4.94 1.75
C HIS A 135 -27.07 -6.25 2.22
#